data_c3b146dbd0faf2826e2a97aa2b7e5f4c
#
_entry.id   c3b146dbd0faf2826e2a97aa2b7e5f4c
#
_cell.length_a   1.000
_cell.length_b   1.000
_cell.length_c   1.000
_cell.angle_alpha   90.00
_cell.angle_beta   90.00
_cell.angle_gamma   90.00
#
_symmetry.space_group_name_H-M   'P 1'
#
loop_
_entity.id
_entity.type
_entity.pdbx_description
1 polymer ?
#
loop_
_entity_poly.entity_id
_entity_poly.type
_entity_poly.pdbx_seq_one_letter_code
_entity_poly.pdbx_strand_id
1 'polypeptide(L)'
;ARFLYRVRPYEAVKGSANALYEKWNEKIKADLKKISLRKYKENMKAIVKDFNELPVLDIKKPRVGIVGEIMVKFHPVANNFAVDLVESEGAEAVVPDLMGFVYFICDHANSRHELLTVSNSRYYWSNKAIKAFEWLEKPYKEAIEGTKFGSFMKISEMRKLVDGIVSTGNIAGEGWFLSAEMLELLESGVNNIICMQPFACLPNHVTGKGVIGELRRRNPESNIIAVDYDPGASEVNQINRIKLMLAQAMKQADKQPDKPVKVEAKVKDDYAEFAASK
;
A
#
# COMPACT_ATOMS: atom_id res chain seq x y z
N ALA A 1 -2.19 1.09 9.34
CA ALA A 1 -0.82 1.29 8.84
C ALA A 1 -0.78 2.31 7.69
N ARG A 2 -1.66 2.25 6.64
CA ARG A 2 -1.64 3.17 5.49
C ARG A 2 -1.62 4.66 5.92
N PHE A 3 -2.49 5.08 6.84
CA PHE A 3 -2.51 6.46 7.32
C PHE A 3 -1.26 6.83 8.10
N LEU A 4 -0.74 5.89 8.91
CA LEU A 4 0.50 6.07 9.63
C LEU A 4 1.67 6.35 8.67
N TYR A 5 1.87 5.49 7.68
CA TYR A 5 2.97 5.65 6.71
C TYR A 5 2.83 6.91 5.85
N ARG A 6 1.60 7.40 5.62
CA ARG A 6 1.34 8.65 4.89
C ARG A 6 1.65 9.90 5.69
N VAL A 7 1.55 9.88 7.03
CA VAL A 7 1.74 11.07 7.87
C VAL A 7 3.04 11.06 8.65
N ARG A 8 3.52 9.90 9.09
CA ARG A 8 4.73 9.75 9.93
C ARG A 8 5.98 10.43 9.34
N PRO A 9 6.28 10.32 8.03
CA PRO A 9 7.44 10.99 7.45
C PRO A 9 7.37 12.53 7.48
N TYR A 10 6.18 13.08 7.67
CA TYR A 10 5.89 14.51 7.61
C TYR A 10 5.45 15.11 8.95
N GLU A 11 5.36 14.33 10.03
CA GLU A 11 4.85 14.79 11.32
C GLU A 11 5.61 16.01 11.85
N ALA A 12 4.88 17.05 12.28
CA ALA A 12 5.45 18.24 12.85
C ALA A 12 6.02 18.01 14.26
N VAL A 13 5.42 17.07 15.00
CA VAL A 13 5.88 16.64 16.32
C VAL A 13 6.29 15.17 16.23
N LYS A 14 7.57 14.90 16.40
CA LYS A 14 8.13 13.54 16.28
C LYS A 14 7.43 12.56 17.22
N GLY A 15 6.95 11.44 16.67
CA GLY A 15 6.26 10.39 17.40
C GLY A 15 4.74 10.57 17.51
N SER A 16 4.18 11.71 17.11
CA SER A 16 2.74 11.97 17.19
C SER A 16 1.90 11.00 16.34
N ALA A 17 2.39 10.63 15.16
CA ALA A 17 1.73 9.68 14.28
C ALA A 17 1.69 8.27 14.89
N ASN A 18 2.79 7.81 15.51
CA ASN A 18 2.83 6.55 16.21
C ASN A 18 1.92 6.55 17.44
N ALA A 19 1.93 7.62 18.24
CA ALA A 19 1.06 7.75 19.41
C ALA A 19 -0.43 7.69 19.01
N LEU A 20 -0.80 8.35 17.92
CA LEU A 20 -2.16 8.31 17.38
C LEU A 20 -2.53 6.89 16.88
N TYR A 21 -1.59 6.21 16.24
CA TYR A 21 -1.77 4.82 15.79
C TYR A 21 -2.03 3.88 16.98
N GLU A 22 -1.24 3.96 18.04
CA GLU A 22 -1.42 3.12 19.23
C GLU A 22 -2.73 3.43 19.96
N LYS A 23 -3.11 4.70 20.10
CA LYS A 23 -4.43 5.11 20.64
C LYS A 23 -5.57 4.40 19.90
N TRP A 24 -5.54 4.41 18.56
CA TRP A 24 -6.57 3.77 17.75
C TRP A 24 -6.50 2.25 17.79
N ASN A 25 -5.30 1.67 17.87
CA ASN A 25 -5.07 0.24 17.99
C ASN A 25 -5.73 -0.30 19.26
N GLU A 26 -5.49 0.34 20.41
CA GLU A 26 -6.11 -0.05 21.69
C GLU A 26 -7.64 0.14 21.68
N LYS A 27 -8.13 1.23 21.10
CA LYS A 27 -9.56 1.46 20.95
C LYS A 27 -10.23 0.38 20.09
N ILE A 28 -9.64 0.04 18.95
CA ILE A 28 -10.19 -1.00 18.06
C ILE A 28 -10.18 -2.36 18.77
N LYS A 29 -9.08 -2.73 19.46
CA LYS A 29 -9.01 -3.97 20.24
C LYS A 29 -10.14 -4.05 21.29
N ALA A 30 -10.43 -2.94 21.96
CA ALA A 30 -11.52 -2.89 22.94
C ALA A 30 -12.90 -3.05 22.26
N ASP A 31 -13.11 -2.44 21.11
CA ASP A 31 -14.37 -2.49 20.35
C ASP A 31 -14.62 -3.87 19.72
N LEU A 32 -13.57 -4.65 19.41
CA LEU A 32 -13.71 -6.03 18.92
C LEU A 32 -14.39 -6.98 19.91
N LYS A 33 -14.35 -6.67 21.22
CA LYS A 33 -15.08 -7.44 22.23
C LYS A 33 -16.60 -7.36 22.07
N LYS A 34 -17.11 -6.31 21.43
CA LYS A 34 -18.53 -6.10 21.13
C LYS A 34 -18.68 -5.49 19.74
N ILE A 35 -18.67 -6.36 18.73
CA ILE A 35 -18.75 -5.98 17.31
C ILE A 35 -20.06 -5.25 17.03
N SER A 36 -19.99 -4.08 16.39
CA SER A 36 -21.12 -3.28 15.96
C SER A 36 -20.79 -2.57 14.66
N LEU A 37 -21.64 -2.74 13.64
CA LEU A 37 -21.50 -2.05 12.37
C LEU A 37 -21.56 -0.52 12.52
N ARG A 38 -22.35 -0.01 13.46
CA ARG A 38 -22.41 1.42 13.77
C ARG A 38 -21.07 1.92 14.29
N LYS A 39 -20.49 1.24 15.30
CA LYS A 39 -19.16 1.59 15.84
C LYS A 39 -18.07 1.50 14.78
N TYR A 40 -18.12 0.48 13.92
CA TYR A 40 -17.20 0.35 12.79
C TYR A 40 -17.22 1.60 11.91
N LYS A 41 -18.43 2.04 11.48
CA LYS A 41 -18.57 3.24 10.64
C LYS A 41 -18.09 4.52 11.34
N GLU A 42 -18.43 4.67 12.63
CA GLU A 42 -17.99 5.80 13.45
C GLU A 42 -16.45 5.81 13.59
N ASN A 43 -15.85 4.66 13.89
CA ASN A 43 -14.39 4.54 14.00
C ASN A 43 -13.68 4.83 12.69
N MET A 44 -14.16 4.32 11.55
CA MET A 44 -13.54 4.60 10.25
C MET A 44 -13.48 6.11 9.96
N LYS A 45 -14.60 6.81 10.16
CA LYS A 45 -14.64 8.27 9.96
C LYS A 45 -13.72 9.01 10.93
N ALA A 46 -13.72 8.59 12.20
CA ALA A 46 -12.90 9.24 13.22
C ALA A 46 -11.40 9.01 13.02
N ILE A 47 -10.98 7.79 12.63
CA ILE A 47 -9.58 7.49 12.30
C ILE A 47 -9.11 8.38 11.14
N VAL A 48 -9.87 8.42 10.05
CA VAL A 48 -9.50 9.24 8.89
C VAL A 48 -9.38 10.71 9.27
N LYS A 49 -10.35 11.21 10.04
CA LYS A 49 -10.34 12.60 10.53
C LYS A 49 -9.10 12.88 11.36
N ASP A 50 -8.85 12.06 12.41
CA ASP A 50 -7.74 12.27 13.33
C ASP A 50 -6.38 12.28 12.59
N PHE A 51 -6.15 11.31 11.67
CA PHE A 51 -4.93 11.29 10.87
C PHE A 51 -4.85 12.41 9.82
N ASN A 52 -5.98 12.88 9.30
CA ASN A 52 -6.00 13.98 8.35
C ASN A 52 -5.72 15.33 9.02
N GLU A 53 -6.15 15.50 10.27
CA GLU A 53 -5.94 16.70 11.08
C GLU A 53 -4.59 16.71 11.80
N LEU A 54 -3.82 15.59 11.77
CA LEU A 54 -2.50 15.54 12.39
C LEU A 54 -1.59 16.61 11.74
N PRO A 55 -0.95 17.48 12.55
CA PRO A 55 -0.04 18.51 12.05
C PRO A 55 1.14 17.87 11.30
N VAL A 56 1.36 18.34 10.08
CA VAL A 56 2.46 17.88 9.21
C VAL A 56 3.24 19.05 8.66
N LEU A 57 4.52 18.83 8.41
CA LEU A 57 5.40 19.78 7.76
C LEU A 57 5.09 19.85 6.26
N ASP A 58 5.18 21.04 5.68
CA ASP A 58 5.08 21.24 4.22
C ASP A 58 6.43 20.97 3.55
N ILE A 59 6.81 19.70 3.54
CA ILE A 59 8.03 19.22 2.89
C ILE A 59 7.68 18.15 1.87
N LYS A 60 8.50 18.01 0.83
CA LYS A 60 8.33 16.99 -0.18
C LYS A 60 9.32 15.86 0.05
N LYS A 61 8.83 14.64 -0.08
CA LYS A 61 9.65 13.44 -0.02
C LYS A 61 9.32 12.55 -1.21
N PRO A 62 10.31 11.86 -1.81
CA PRO A 62 10.03 10.88 -2.83
C PRO A 62 9.16 9.76 -2.24
N ARG A 63 8.16 9.33 -3.00
CA ARG A 63 7.27 8.24 -2.60
C ARG A 63 7.78 6.93 -3.15
N VAL A 64 7.78 5.89 -2.32
CA VAL A 64 8.30 4.56 -2.63
C VAL A 64 7.24 3.52 -2.36
N GLY A 65 6.73 2.89 -3.42
CA GLY A 65 5.80 1.78 -3.33
C GLY A 65 6.49 0.51 -2.83
N ILE A 66 5.84 -0.20 -1.93
CA ILE A 66 6.29 -1.50 -1.43
C ILE A 66 5.23 -2.54 -1.79
N VAL A 67 5.57 -3.43 -2.72
CA VAL A 67 4.71 -4.53 -3.19
C VAL A 67 5.46 -5.84 -3.09
N GLY A 68 4.79 -6.96 -3.31
CA GLY A 68 5.44 -8.26 -3.32
C GLY A 68 4.64 -9.34 -2.62
N GLU A 69 5.31 -10.40 -2.23
CA GLU A 69 4.72 -11.52 -1.51
C GLU A 69 4.11 -11.05 -0.19
N ILE A 70 2.93 -11.54 0.12
CA ILE A 70 2.07 -10.99 1.16
C ILE A 70 2.72 -11.02 2.55
N MET A 71 3.39 -12.12 2.91
CA MET A 71 4.06 -12.22 4.22
C MET A 71 5.27 -11.30 4.27
N VAL A 72 6.10 -11.30 3.22
CA VAL A 72 7.28 -10.43 3.14
C VAL A 72 6.85 -8.96 3.15
N LYS A 73 5.81 -8.60 2.42
CA LYS A 73 5.30 -7.22 2.36
C LYS A 73 4.79 -6.71 3.72
N PHE A 74 4.05 -7.52 4.46
CA PHE A 74 3.33 -7.06 5.66
C PHE A 74 4.00 -7.41 6.99
N HIS A 75 5.00 -8.30 7.00
CA HIS A 75 5.66 -8.71 8.23
C HIS A 75 7.03 -8.01 8.39
N PRO A 76 7.18 -7.03 9.32
CA PRO A 76 8.39 -6.21 9.40
C PRO A 76 9.69 -7.02 9.59
N VAL A 77 9.64 -8.10 10.40
CA VAL A 77 10.80 -8.96 10.60
C VAL A 77 11.18 -9.74 9.33
N ALA A 78 10.19 -10.13 8.52
CA ALA A 78 10.44 -10.87 7.28
C ALA A 78 11.07 -9.99 6.19
N ASN A 79 10.93 -8.67 6.27
CA ASN A 79 11.47 -7.73 5.31
C ASN A 79 12.55 -6.79 5.88
N ASN A 80 13.13 -7.16 7.02
CA ASN A 80 14.18 -6.38 7.68
C ASN A 80 13.78 -4.91 7.90
N PHE A 81 12.52 -4.68 8.34
CA PHE A 81 11.96 -3.36 8.61
C PHE A 81 12.07 -2.38 7.43
N ALA A 82 11.76 -2.86 6.23
CA ALA A 82 11.93 -2.12 4.99
C ALA A 82 11.21 -0.77 4.96
N VAL A 83 10.04 -0.64 5.58
CA VAL A 83 9.33 0.65 5.70
C VAL A 83 10.16 1.64 6.52
N ASP A 84 10.71 1.20 7.66
CA ASP A 84 11.51 2.07 8.52
C ASP A 84 12.84 2.45 7.83
N LEU A 85 13.42 1.53 7.05
CA LEU A 85 14.59 1.83 6.21
C LEU A 85 14.25 2.92 5.18
N VAL A 86 13.16 2.80 4.44
CA VAL A 86 12.72 3.80 3.45
C VAL A 86 12.51 5.18 4.09
N GLU A 87 11.85 5.22 5.25
CA GLU A 87 11.60 6.47 5.96
C GLU A 87 12.87 7.07 6.57
N SER A 88 13.79 6.25 7.09
CA SER A 88 15.07 6.71 7.66
C SER A 88 15.99 7.33 6.60
N GLU A 89 15.88 6.88 5.35
CA GLU A 89 16.59 7.45 4.20
C GLU A 89 15.86 8.69 3.60
N GLY A 90 14.77 9.17 4.24
CA GLY A 90 14.11 10.41 3.89
C GLY A 90 12.97 10.31 2.89
N ALA A 91 12.49 9.12 2.55
CA ALA A 91 11.36 8.88 1.64
C ALA A 91 10.04 8.60 2.38
N GLU A 92 8.92 8.59 1.64
CA GLU A 92 7.61 8.12 2.10
C GLU A 92 7.36 6.71 1.61
N ALA A 93 7.10 5.76 2.51
CA ALA A 93 6.71 4.41 2.14
C ALA A 93 5.20 4.34 1.81
N VAL A 94 4.87 3.79 0.65
CA VAL A 94 3.49 3.57 0.19
C VAL A 94 3.25 2.07 0.10
N VAL A 95 2.50 1.52 1.05
CA VAL A 95 2.20 0.09 1.11
C VAL A 95 0.72 -0.10 0.77
N PRO A 96 0.38 -0.77 -0.35
CA PRO A 96 -0.99 -1.18 -0.66
C PRO A 96 -1.58 -2.02 0.47
N ASP A 97 -2.89 -1.92 0.68
CA ASP A 97 -3.54 -2.60 1.79
C ASP A 97 -3.80 -4.09 1.53
N LEU A 98 -4.12 -4.81 2.61
CA LEU A 98 -4.41 -6.25 2.56
C LEU A 98 -5.75 -6.55 1.88
N MET A 99 -6.69 -5.61 1.88
CA MET A 99 -8.02 -5.82 1.30
C MET A 99 -7.97 -6.04 -0.21
N GLY A 100 -7.03 -5.40 -0.90
CA GLY A 100 -6.79 -5.66 -2.32
C GLY A 100 -6.53 -7.14 -2.60
N PHE A 101 -5.73 -7.80 -1.75
CA PHE A 101 -5.48 -9.23 -1.87
C PHE A 101 -6.73 -10.09 -1.58
N VAL A 102 -7.58 -9.68 -0.64
CA VAL A 102 -8.86 -10.35 -0.38
C VAL A 102 -9.79 -10.25 -1.60
N TYR A 103 -9.85 -9.08 -2.24
CA TYR A 103 -10.59 -8.91 -3.49
C TYR A 103 -10.03 -9.79 -4.62
N PHE A 104 -8.70 -9.87 -4.73
CA PHE A 104 -8.05 -10.74 -5.71
C PHE A 104 -8.41 -12.20 -5.49
N ILE A 105 -8.41 -12.72 -4.25
CA ILE A 105 -8.84 -14.08 -3.95
C ILE A 105 -10.30 -14.30 -4.38
N CYS A 106 -11.18 -13.36 -4.08
CA CYS A 106 -12.55 -13.43 -4.54
C CYS A 106 -12.64 -13.42 -6.07
N ASP A 107 -11.79 -12.65 -6.76
CA ASP A 107 -11.77 -12.54 -8.22
C ASP A 107 -11.24 -13.80 -8.94
N HIS A 108 -10.60 -14.74 -8.24
CA HIS A 108 -10.16 -16.03 -8.85
C HIS A 108 -11.29 -16.76 -9.59
N ALA A 109 -12.52 -16.69 -9.08
CA ALA A 109 -13.65 -17.32 -9.74
C ALA A 109 -14.00 -16.66 -11.08
N ASN A 110 -13.78 -15.34 -11.18
CA ASN A 110 -13.98 -14.59 -12.43
C ASN A 110 -12.96 -15.02 -13.48
N SER A 111 -11.66 -15.03 -13.12
CA SER A 111 -10.59 -15.48 -14.01
C SER A 111 -10.81 -16.93 -14.49
N ARG A 112 -11.21 -17.83 -13.58
CA ARG A 112 -11.50 -19.20 -13.93
C ARG A 112 -12.77 -19.36 -14.79
N HIS A 113 -13.76 -18.52 -14.59
CA HIS A 113 -14.96 -18.52 -15.41
C HIS A 113 -14.70 -18.04 -16.83
N GLU A 114 -13.86 -17.02 -16.97
CA GLU A 114 -13.50 -16.45 -18.27
C GLU A 114 -12.55 -17.33 -19.08
N LEU A 115 -11.58 -17.97 -18.44
CA LEU A 115 -10.49 -18.68 -19.09
C LEU A 115 -10.61 -20.21 -19.00
N LEU A 116 -11.36 -20.70 -18.03
CA LEU A 116 -11.57 -22.12 -17.75
C LEU A 116 -13.05 -22.36 -17.49
N THR A 117 -13.55 -23.54 -17.81
CA THR A 117 -14.96 -23.88 -17.58
C THR A 117 -15.23 -24.10 -16.09
N VAL A 118 -15.58 -23.04 -15.37
CA VAL A 118 -15.99 -23.11 -13.95
C VAL A 118 -17.48 -22.86 -13.82
N SER A 119 -18.11 -23.48 -12.81
CA SER A 119 -19.56 -23.39 -12.60
C SER A 119 -20.02 -21.94 -12.36
N ASN A 120 -21.14 -21.57 -12.99
CA ASN A 120 -21.80 -20.26 -12.81
C ASN A 120 -22.13 -19.93 -11.34
N SER A 121 -22.32 -20.95 -10.50
CA SER A 121 -22.58 -20.77 -9.07
C SER A 121 -21.39 -20.13 -8.34
N ARG A 122 -20.16 -20.62 -8.59
CA ARG A 122 -18.95 -20.03 -7.98
C ARG A 122 -18.73 -18.58 -8.43
N TYR A 123 -18.90 -18.32 -9.72
CA TYR A 123 -18.85 -16.98 -10.29
C TYR A 123 -19.86 -16.05 -9.60
N TYR A 124 -21.11 -16.49 -9.47
CA TYR A 124 -22.16 -15.69 -8.82
C TYR A 124 -21.83 -15.36 -7.37
N TRP A 125 -21.45 -16.35 -6.55
CA TRP A 125 -21.15 -16.14 -5.13
C TRP A 125 -19.89 -15.30 -4.91
N SER A 126 -18.88 -15.45 -5.74
CA SER A 126 -17.68 -14.63 -5.72
C SER A 126 -18.01 -13.15 -5.94
N ASN A 127 -18.80 -12.84 -6.96
CA ASN A 127 -19.22 -11.46 -7.21
C ASN A 127 -20.12 -10.91 -6.10
N LYS A 128 -20.91 -11.74 -5.43
CA LYS A 128 -21.67 -11.33 -4.24
C LYS A 128 -20.73 -11.01 -3.07
N ALA A 129 -19.68 -11.80 -2.87
CA ALA A 129 -18.67 -11.54 -1.84
C ALA A 129 -17.94 -10.21 -2.10
N ILE A 130 -17.50 -9.96 -3.34
CA ILE A 130 -16.87 -8.69 -3.73
C ILE A 130 -17.80 -7.51 -3.39
N LYS A 131 -19.08 -7.57 -3.80
CA LYS A 131 -20.05 -6.51 -3.49
C LYS A 131 -20.29 -6.33 -1.99
N ALA A 132 -20.27 -7.40 -1.21
CA ALA A 132 -20.41 -7.34 0.25
C ALA A 132 -19.21 -6.64 0.90
N PHE A 133 -17.98 -6.94 0.45
CA PHE A 133 -16.79 -6.23 0.92
C PHE A 133 -16.78 -4.76 0.48
N GLU A 134 -17.16 -4.45 -0.77
CA GLU A 134 -17.29 -3.06 -1.24
C GLU A 134 -18.31 -2.27 -0.38
N TRP A 135 -19.41 -2.91 0.02
CA TRP A 135 -20.40 -2.30 0.91
C TRP A 135 -19.84 -2.05 2.31
N LEU A 136 -19.06 -2.98 2.85
CA LEU A 136 -18.38 -2.81 4.14
C LEU A 136 -17.34 -1.69 4.10
N GLU A 137 -16.61 -1.55 3.00
CA GLU A 137 -15.59 -0.50 2.84
C GLU A 137 -16.17 0.89 2.50
N LYS A 138 -17.44 0.95 2.09
CA LYS A 138 -18.05 2.22 1.67
C LYS A 138 -17.85 3.37 2.68
N PRO A 139 -18.06 3.19 4.01
CA PRO A 139 -17.82 4.26 4.99
C PRO A 139 -16.37 4.73 5.04
N TYR A 140 -15.43 3.85 4.79
CA TYR A 140 -14.01 4.15 4.72
C TYR A 140 -13.69 4.95 3.45
N LYS A 141 -14.15 4.50 2.28
CA LYS A 141 -13.96 5.18 0.99
C LYS A 141 -14.55 6.59 1.01
N GLU A 142 -15.76 6.75 1.54
CA GLU A 142 -16.39 8.07 1.72
C GLU A 142 -15.60 8.97 2.68
N ALA A 143 -14.99 8.41 3.72
CA ALA A 143 -14.24 9.20 4.69
C ALA A 143 -12.90 9.71 4.15
N ILE A 144 -12.25 8.97 3.23
CA ILE A 144 -10.96 9.38 2.65
C ILE A 144 -11.12 10.31 1.45
N GLU A 145 -12.33 10.44 0.88
CA GLU A 145 -12.59 11.29 -0.27
C GLU A 145 -12.24 12.75 0.04
N GLY A 146 -11.46 13.38 -0.84
CA GLY A 146 -10.97 14.74 -0.64
C GLY A 146 -9.87 14.91 0.42
N THR A 147 -9.37 13.82 1.02
CA THR A 147 -8.26 13.85 1.98
C THR A 147 -6.91 13.57 1.30
N LYS A 148 -5.82 13.77 2.07
CA LYS A 148 -4.44 13.46 1.62
C LYS A 148 -4.15 11.95 1.42
N PHE A 149 -5.10 11.05 1.71
CA PHE A 149 -4.88 9.60 1.68
C PHE A 149 -5.16 8.95 0.32
N GLY A 150 -5.68 9.72 -0.63
CA GLY A 150 -5.99 9.24 -1.98
C GLY A 150 -7.19 8.30 -2.04
N SER A 151 -7.44 7.76 -3.22
CA SER A 151 -8.51 6.81 -3.51
C SER A 151 -7.99 5.38 -3.61
N PHE A 152 -8.91 4.43 -3.78
CA PHE A 152 -8.64 3.03 -4.08
C PHE A 152 -9.17 2.67 -5.45
N MET A 153 -8.40 1.92 -6.17
CA MET A 153 -8.83 1.32 -7.42
C MET A 153 -9.66 0.07 -7.14
N LYS A 154 -10.74 -0.14 -7.90
CA LYS A 154 -11.52 -1.37 -7.80
C LYS A 154 -10.78 -2.53 -8.44
N ILE A 155 -11.02 -3.74 -7.95
CA ILE A 155 -10.40 -4.95 -8.52
C ILE A 155 -10.70 -5.10 -10.03
N SER A 156 -11.89 -4.69 -10.47
CA SER A 156 -12.27 -4.71 -11.90
C SER A 156 -11.50 -3.69 -12.75
N GLU A 157 -11.03 -2.61 -12.16
CA GLU A 157 -10.17 -1.61 -12.81
C GLU A 157 -8.73 -2.11 -12.84
N MET A 158 -8.24 -2.67 -11.74
CA MET A 158 -6.92 -3.29 -11.65
C MET A 158 -6.73 -4.43 -12.68
N ARG A 159 -7.79 -5.23 -12.95
CA ARG A 159 -7.78 -6.23 -14.02
C ARG A 159 -7.46 -5.63 -15.39
N LYS A 160 -7.99 -4.44 -15.68
CA LYS A 160 -7.75 -3.75 -16.96
C LYS A 160 -6.32 -3.23 -17.10
N LEU A 161 -5.68 -2.86 -15.98
CA LEU A 161 -4.30 -2.39 -16.00
C LEU A 161 -3.32 -3.42 -16.52
N VAL A 162 -3.57 -4.70 -16.23
CA VAL A 162 -2.66 -5.80 -16.64
C VAL A 162 -2.88 -6.29 -18.06
N ASP A 163 -3.86 -5.74 -18.78
CA ASP A 163 -4.14 -6.13 -20.17
C ASP A 163 -2.91 -5.92 -21.05
N GLY A 164 -2.54 -6.98 -21.79
CA GLY A 164 -1.36 -7.00 -22.63
C GLY A 164 0.00 -7.00 -21.91
N ILE A 165 0.00 -7.24 -20.58
CA ILE A 165 1.21 -7.41 -19.76
C ILE A 165 1.24 -8.82 -19.19
N VAL A 166 0.21 -9.21 -18.44
CA VAL A 166 0.10 -10.52 -17.81
C VAL A 166 -1.34 -11.02 -17.87
N SER A 167 -1.53 -12.30 -18.15
CA SER A 167 -2.86 -12.89 -18.17
C SER A 167 -3.47 -12.95 -16.76
N THR A 168 -4.75 -12.60 -16.64
CA THR A 168 -5.54 -12.78 -15.41
C THR A 168 -5.74 -14.25 -15.01
N GLY A 169 -5.31 -15.20 -15.85
CA GLY A 169 -5.20 -16.61 -15.51
C GLY A 169 -4.06 -16.94 -14.54
N ASN A 170 -3.11 -16.05 -14.33
CA ASN A 170 -2.06 -16.18 -13.30
C ASN A 170 -2.65 -15.88 -11.92
N ILE A 171 -3.33 -16.85 -11.33
CA ILE A 171 -4.03 -16.72 -10.04
C ILE A 171 -3.30 -17.41 -8.88
N ALA A 172 -2.13 -18.02 -9.10
CA ALA A 172 -1.35 -18.63 -8.03
C ALA A 172 -0.58 -17.58 -7.24
N GLY A 173 -0.53 -17.71 -5.91
CA GLY A 173 0.08 -16.71 -5.02
C GLY A 173 -0.58 -15.34 -5.20
N GLU A 174 0.20 -14.30 -5.38
CA GLU A 174 -0.26 -12.94 -5.68
C GLU A 174 -0.69 -12.78 -7.15
N GLY A 175 -0.23 -13.67 -8.01
CA GLY A 175 -0.64 -13.76 -9.40
C GLY A 175 -0.58 -12.42 -10.16
N TRP A 176 -1.55 -12.22 -11.06
CA TRP A 176 -1.65 -10.98 -11.85
C TRP A 176 -1.84 -9.73 -10.98
N PHE A 177 -2.35 -9.90 -9.75
CA PHE A 177 -2.61 -8.80 -8.83
C PHE A 177 -1.33 -8.04 -8.43
N LEU A 178 -0.20 -8.74 -8.27
CA LEU A 178 1.09 -8.10 -7.99
C LEU A 178 1.52 -7.14 -9.10
N SER A 179 1.32 -7.53 -10.37
CA SER A 179 1.56 -6.63 -11.50
C SER A 179 0.60 -5.43 -11.50
N ALA A 180 -0.67 -5.67 -11.14
CA ALA A 180 -1.67 -4.61 -11.04
C ALA A 180 -1.36 -3.61 -9.91
N GLU A 181 -0.88 -4.07 -8.74
CA GLU A 181 -0.43 -3.18 -7.65
C GLU A 181 0.72 -2.25 -8.11
N MET A 182 1.68 -2.77 -8.86
CA MET A 182 2.76 -1.93 -9.41
C MET A 182 2.22 -0.88 -10.39
N LEU A 183 1.29 -1.27 -11.26
CA LEU A 183 0.68 -0.36 -12.22
C LEU A 183 -0.20 0.69 -11.54
N GLU A 184 -1.01 0.34 -10.54
CA GLU A 184 -1.79 1.28 -9.73
C GLU A 184 -0.89 2.33 -9.06
N LEU A 185 0.26 1.89 -8.52
CA LEU A 185 1.25 2.80 -7.94
C LEU A 185 1.79 3.78 -8.99
N LEU A 186 2.18 3.28 -10.17
CA LEU A 186 2.68 4.12 -11.26
C LEU A 186 1.63 5.14 -11.73
N GLU A 187 0.37 4.73 -11.89
CA GLU A 187 -0.73 5.64 -12.26
C GLU A 187 -1.00 6.69 -11.17
N SER A 188 -0.79 6.34 -9.89
CA SER A 188 -0.90 7.29 -8.78
C SER A 188 0.32 8.19 -8.58
N GLY A 189 1.30 8.13 -9.51
CA GLY A 189 2.53 8.92 -9.48
C GLY A 189 3.59 8.41 -8.51
N VAL A 190 3.51 7.15 -8.08
CA VAL A 190 4.54 6.48 -7.26
C VAL A 190 5.47 5.73 -8.19
N ASN A 191 6.47 6.41 -8.73
CA ASN A 191 7.38 5.86 -9.74
C ASN A 191 8.50 4.99 -9.16
N ASN A 192 8.79 5.08 -7.88
CA ASN A 192 9.79 4.26 -7.21
C ASN A 192 9.09 3.08 -6.55
N ILE A 193 9.47 1.84 -6.89
CA ILE A 193 8.79 0.64 -6.40
C ILE A 193 9.81 -0.42 -5.99
N ILE A 194 9.64 -0.97 -4.79
CA ILE A 194 10.35 -2.14 -4.29
C ILE A 194 9.40 -3.33 -4.36
N CYS A 195 9.70 -4.30 -5.22
CA CYS A 195 9.01 -5.58 -5.31
C CYS A 195 9.74 -6.60 -4.43
N MET A 196 9.14 -6.98 -3.31
CA MET A 196 9.72 -7.86 -2.31
C MET A 196 9.23 -9.30 -2.49
N GLN A 197 10.13 -10.26 -2.41
CA GLN A 197 9.76 -11.65 -2.62
C GLN A 197 10.71 -12.62 -1.91
N PRO A 198 10.25 -13.82 -1.51
CA PRO A 198 11.13 -14.91 -1.15
C PRO A 198 11.90 -15.38 -2.39
N PHE A 199 13.13 -15.83 -2.21
CA PHE A 199 13.89 -16.45 -3.30
C PHE A 199 13.10 -17.67 -3.85
N ALA A 200 13.08 -17.81 -5.17
CA ALA A 200 12.39 -18.88 -5.89
C ALA A 200 10.86 -18.95 -5.68
N CYS A 201 10.20 -17.92 -5.16
CA CYS A 201 8.75 -17.84 -5.18
C CYS A 201 8.27 -17.70 -6.63
N LEU A 202 7.81 -18.79 -7.23
CA LEU A 202 7.47 -18.82 -8.66
C LEU A 202 6.45 -17.75 -9.08
N PRO A 203 5.29 -17.57 -8.42
CA PRO A 203 4.35 -16.53 -8.81
C PRO A 203 4.99 -15.14 -8.83
N ASN A 204 5.75 -14.79 -7.81
CA ASN A 204 6.38 -13.47 -7.71
C ASN A 204 7.51 -13.28 -8.72
N HIS A 205 8.23 -14.35 -9.08
CA HIS A 205 9.22 -14.27 -10.15
C HIS A 205 8.56 -14.06 -11.52
N VAL A 206 7.40 -14.65 -11.79
CA VAL A 206 6.69 -14.50 -13.06
C VAL A 206 5.98 -13.15 -13.14
N THR A 207 5.08 -12.86 -12.19
CA THR A 207 4.18 -11.70 -12.24
C THR A 207 4.70 -10.46 -11.52
N GLY A 208 5.76 -10.59 -10.72
CA GLY A 208 6.49 -9.48 -10.12
C GLY A 208 7.75 -9.16 -10.92
N LYS A 209 8.84 -9.88 -10.65
CA LYS A 209 10.16 -9.64 -11.24
C LYS A 209 10.17 -9.75 -12.77
N GLY A 210 9.45 -10.73 -13.33
CA GLY A 210 9.42 -10.99 -14.77
C GLY A 210 8.79 -9.88 -15.61
N VAL A 211 7.85 -9.11 -15.04
CA VAL A 211 7.17 -8.02 -15.74
C VAL A 211 7.87 -6.66 -15.62
N ILE A 212 8.87 -6.52 -14.74
CA ILE A 212 9.54 -5.22 -14.49
C ILE A 212 10.09 -4.61 -15.78
N GLY A 213 10.64 -5.42 -16.68
CA GLY A 213 11.16 -4.95 -17.96
C GLY A 213 10.07 -4.27 -18.81
N GLU A 214 8.89 -4.87 -18.89
CA GLU A 214 7.75 -4.32 -19.62
C GLU A 214 7.16 -3.09 -18.93
N LEU A 215 7.07 -3.09 -17.59
CA LEU A 215 6.61 -1.93 -16.82
C LEU A 215 7.52 -0.71 -17.05
N ARG A 216 8.84 -0.90 -17.04
CA ARG A 216 9.81 0.17 -17.34
C ARG A 216 9.73 0.64 -18.79
N ARG A 217 9.49 -0.27 -19.74
CA ARG A 217 9.31 0.09 -21.15
C ARG A 217 8.08 1.00 -21.35
N ARG A 218 6.98 0.71 -20.65
CA ARG A 218 5.76 1.52 -20.70
C ARG A 218 5.85 2.80 -19.87
N ASN A 219 6.63 2.76 -18.79
CA ASN A 219 6.83 3.88 -17.86
C ASN A 219 8.32 4.18 -17.69
N PRO A 220 8.96 4.91 -18.63
CA PRO A 220 10.40 5.17 -18.59
C PRO A 220 10.90 5.90 -17.34
N GLU A 221 10.03 6.68 -16.70
CA GLU A 221 10.30 7.38 -15.43
C GLU A 221 10.36 6.46 -14.22
N SER A 222 9.94 5.19 -14.37
CA SER A 222 9.84 4.26 -13.25
C SER A 222 11.20 3.74 -12.79
N ASN A 223 11.35 3.68 -11.46
CA ASN A 223 12.51 3.14 -10.77
C ASN A 223 12.07 1.94 -9.93
N ILE A 224 11.96 0.78 -10.56
CA ILE A 224 11.43 -0.45 -9.95
C ILE A 224 12.58 -1.41 -9.69
N ILE A 225 12.70 -1.92 -8.46
CA ILE A 225 13.66 -2.98 -8.13
C ILE A 225 12.94 -4.21 -7.57
N ALA A 226 13.50 -5.39 -7.82
CA ALA A 226 13.10 -6.61 -7.10
C ALA A 226 14.14 -6.92 -6.02
N VAL A 227 13.68 -7.23 -4.82
CA VAL A 227 14.53 -7.60 -3.68
C VAL A 227 14.09 -8.96 -3.16
N ASP A 228 15.01 -9.92 -3.20
CA ASP A 228 14.78 -11.27 -2.69
C ASP A 228 15.08 -11.31 -1.17
N TYR A 229 14.10 -11.80 -0.39
CA TYR A 229 14.22 -12.01 1.05
C TYR A 229 14.25 -13.51 1.31
N ASP A 230 15.42 -13.99 1.76
CA ASP A 230 15.67 -15.39 2.08
C ASP A 230 16.49 -15.44 3.36
N PRO A 231 16.23 -16.39 4.28
CA PRO A 231 17.00 -16.52 5.52
C PRO A 231 18.52 -16.66 5.32
N GLY A 232 18.96 -17.17 4.16
CA GLY A 232 20.36 -17.26 3.78
C GLY A 232 20.91 -16.05 3.01
N ALA A 233 20.07 -15.08 2.66
CA ALA A 233 20.51 -13.91 1.88
C ALA A 233 21.20 -12.87 2.78
N SER A 234 22.18 -12.18 2.21
CA SER A 234 22.86 -11.09 2.91
C SER A 234 21.93 -9.88 3.06
N GLU A 235 21.57 -9.55 4.29
CA GLU A 235 20.82 -8.34 4.65
C GLU A 235 21.50 -7.07 4.08
N VAL A 236 22.83 -7.03 4.14
CA VAL A 236 23.62 -5.91 3.60
C VAL A 236 23.37 -5.72 2.12
N ASN A 237 23.25 -6.80 1.33
CA ASN A 237 22.97 -6.70 -0.10
C ASN A 237 21.55 -6.17 -0.35
N GLN A 238 20.56 -6.59 0.43
CA GLN A 238 19.18 -6.10 0.36
C GLN A 238 19.14 -4.59 0.65
N ILE A 239 19.74 -4.17 1.77
CA ILE A 239 19.83 -2.77 2.19
C ILE A 239 20.54 -1.93 1.13
N ASN A 240 21.66 -2.37 0.61
CA ASN A 240 22.42 -1.63 -0.42
C ASN A 240 21.61 -1.43 -1.70
N ARG A 241 20.87 -2.44 -2.15
CA ARG A 241 19.99 -2.32 -3.33
C ARG A 241 18.88 -1.29 -3.10
N ILE A 242 18.26 -1.31 -1.92
CA ILE A 242 17.23 -0.34 -1.56
C ILE A 242 17.83 1.06 -1.49
N LYS A 243 18.97 1.25 -0.82
CA LYS A 243 19.66 2.56 -0.74
C LYS A 243 20.06 3.12 -2.09
N LEU A 244 20.54 2.29 -3.01
CA LEU A 244 20.84 2.73 -4.38
C LEU A 244 19.59 3.23 -5.12
N MET A 245 18.48 2.52 -4.99
CA MET A 245 17.19 2.94 -5.55
C MET A 245 16.72 4.25 -4.92
N LEU A 246 16.81 4.38 -3.59
CA LEU A 246 16.44 5.60 -2.87
C LEU A 246 17.31 6.80 -3.26
N ALA A 247 18.62 6.61 -3.44
CA ALA A 247 19.51 7.66 -3.92
C ALA A 247 19.11 8.17 -5.32
N GLN A 248 18.62 7.27 -6.19
CA GLN A 248 18.07 7.67 -7.48
C GLN A 248 16.74 8.41 -7.32
N ALA A 249 15.86 7.95 -6.42
CA ALA A 249 14.57 8.58 -6.13
C ALA A 249 14.75 10.01 -5.62
N MET A 250 15.72 10.25 -4.73
CA MET A 250 16.06 11.58 -4.24
C MET A 250 16.51 12.52 -5.37
N LYS A 251 17.43 12.04 -6.23
CA LYS A 251 17.90 12.82 -7.39
C LYS A 251 16.79 13.15 -8.39
N GLN A 252 15.79 12.28 -8.53
CA GLN A 252 14.62 12.54 -9.38
C GLN A 252 13.68 13.57 -8.74
N ALA A 253 13.44 13.49 -7.42
CA ALA A 253 12.62 14.44 -6.70
C ALA A 253 13.19 15.87 -6.77
N ASP A 254 14.51 16.03 -6.70
CA ASP A 254 15.17 17.33 -6.83
C ASP A 254 15.02 17.95 -8.24
N LYS A 255 14.84 17.13 -9.28
CA LYS A 255 14.70 17.58 -10.67
C LYS A 255 13.28 17.89 -11.11
N GLN A 256 12.28 17.36 -10.45
CA GLN A 256 10.85 17.59 -10.73
C GLN A 256 10.23 18.44 -9.62
N PRO A 257 9.97 19.74 -9.84
CA PRO A 257 9.11 20.50 -8.94
C PRO A 257 7.67 19.96 -9.10
N ASP A 258 7.25 19.11 -8.18
CA ASP A 258 5.91 18.54 -8.16
C ASP A 258 4.81 19.59 -8.19
N LYS A 259 3.67 19.23 -8.78
CA LYS A 259 2.42 19.96 -8.58
C LYS A 259 2.07 19.94 -7.10
N PRO A 260 1.85 21.10 -6.46
CA PRO A 260 1.66 21.18 -5.01
C PRO A 260 0.38 20.45 -4.59
N VAL A 261 0.53 19.45 -3.72
CA VAL A 261 -0.58 18.96 -2.91
C VAL A 261 -0.80 20.02 -1.82
N LYS A 262 -1.81 20.88 -1.96
CA LYS A 262 -2.18 21.86 -0.94
C LYS A 262 -2.59 21.12 0.34
N VAL A 263 -1.74 21.15 1.34
CA VAL A 263 -2.06 20.73 2.71
C VAL A 263 -2.09 21.99 3.56
N GLU A 264 -3.28 22.49 3.85
CA GLU A 264 -3.44 23.57 4.83
C GLU A 264 -3.33 22.96 6.24
N ALA A 265 -2.25 23.27 6.95
CA ALA A 265 -2.06 22.89 8.33
C ALA A 265 -2.74 23.92 9.26
N LYS A 266 -3.80 23.51 9.97
CA LYS A 266 -4.25 24.20 11.18
C LYS A 266 -3.57 23.54 12.37
N VAL A 267 -2.58 24.22 12.94
CA VAL A 267 -1.92 23.80 14.20
C VAL A 267 -2.91 24.02 15.34
N LYS A 268 -3.29 22.96 16.03
CA LYS A 268 -3.93 23.01 17.35
C LYS A 268 -2.94 22.51 18.40
N ASP A 269 -2.76 23.28 19.46
CA ASP A 269 -1.79 23.03 20.54
C ASP A 269 -2.05 21.74 21.36
N ASP A 270 -3.18 21.09 21.16
CA ASP A 270 -3.62 19.89 21.91
C ASP A 270 -2.71 18.65 21.75
N TYR A 271 -1.83 18.61 20.75
CA TYR A 271 -0.96 17.46 20.49
C TYR A 271 0.37 17.50 21.26
N ALA A 272 0.81 18.67 21.68
CA ALA A 272 2.05 18.83 22.45
C ALA A 272 1.92 18.22 23.86
N GLU A 273 0.76 18.37 24.50
CA GLU A 273 0.47 17.78 25.82
C GLU A 273 0.41 16.24 25.79
N PHE A 274 -0.11 15.66 24.68
CA PHE A 274 -0.22 14.20 24.56
C PHE A 274 1.14 13.52 24.33
N ALA A 275 2.05 14.17 23.63
CA ALA A 275 3.41 13.65 23.42
C ALA A 275 4.30 13.79 24.66
N ALA A 276 4.02 14.75 25.56
CA ALA A 276 4.77 14.98 26.79
C ALA A 276 4.31 14.09 27.97
N SER A 277 3.18 13.39 27.85
CA SER A 277 2.62 12.56 28.92
C SER A 277 3.03 11.09 28.89
N LYS A 278 4.02 10.73 28.07
CA LYS A 278 4.69 9.42 28.03
C LYS A 278 6.21 9.63 28.08
#